data_4e53ad1041a07a2f620c3994dd259699
#
_entry.id   4e53ad1041a07a2f620c3994dd259699
#
_cell.length_a   1.000
_cell.length_b   1.000
_cell.length_c   1.000
_cell.angle_alpha   90.00
_cell.angle_beta   90.00
_cell.angle_gamma   90.00
#
_symmetry.space_group_name_H-M   'P 1'
#
loop_
_entity.id
_entity.type
_entity.pdbx_description
1 polymer ?
#
loop_
_entity_poly.entity_id
_entity_poly.type
_entity_poly.pdbx_seq_one_letter_code
_entity_poly.pdbx_strand_id
1 'polypeptide(L)'
;YHWVASPLALVGVICKKDGTTVDINIGDKADDPVFTISDLLIHLSSEQMAKPAKDAVDAEILDVIVGGRPVKFDEDDKDAPKEPVKQMFLDILKEQYDVEEEDFLSAEIEVVPAGPARDMGLDRSMILGYGHDDRVCAYPSMLAQINVANVERTSITLIVDKEEIGSVGATGMTSRFFENTVAEIMTLAGEDSPLALRRALARSRMLSSDVSAGFDPGYAGKFETKNAAFMGRGLCFNKYTGSRGKGGSNDADAEYVALIRDIMDEAGVDFQTCELGRVNAGGGG
;
A
#
# COMPACT_ATOMS: atom_id res chain seq x y z
N TYR A 1 9.20 -8.32 -9.10
CA TYR A 1 8.83 -9.69 -9.53
C TYR A 1 9.60 -10.78 -8.79
N HIS A 2 10.74 -10.50 -8.18
CA HIS A 2 11.62 -11.49 -7.54
C HIS A 2 11.76 -11.27 -6.02
N TRP A 3 10.74 -10.71 -5.40
CA TRP A 3 10.73 -10.44 -3.96
C TRP A 3 10.53 -11.69 -3.10
N VAL A 4 10.01 -12.77 -3.68
CA VAL A 4 9.60 -13.99 -2.96
C VAL A 4 10.73 -14.63 -2.13
N ALA A 5 11.97 -14.62 -2.61
CA ALA A 5 13.13 -15.17 -1.91
C ALA A 5 13.86 -14.14 -1.01
N SER A 6 13.33 -12.94 -0.86
CA SER A 6 13.87 -11.93 0.06
C SER A 6 13.37 -12.18 1.50
N PRO A 7 14.00 -11.56 2.52
CA PRO A 7 13.42 -11.56 3.85
C PRO A 7 12.03 -10.93 3.86
N LEU A 8 11.05 -11.61 4.45
CA LEU A 8 9.65 -11.20 4.51
C LEU A 8 9.18 -11.04 5.95
N ALA A 9 8.22 -10.19 6.14
CA ALA A 9 7.49 -9.94 7.38
C ALA A 9 6.02 -10.35 7.23
N LEU A 10 5.36 -10.63 8.35
CA LEU A 10 3.94 -10.91 8.44
C LEU A 10 3.26 -9.74 9.16
N VAL A 11 2.30 -9.12 8.53
CA VAL A 11 1.55 -7.98 9.09
C VAL A 11 0.06 -8.20 8.87
N GLY A 12 -0.74 -7.99 9.90
CA GLY A 12 -2.19 -8.13 9.76
C GLY A 12 -2.91 -8.35 11.08
N VAL A 13 -4.09 -8.95 10.99
CA VAL A 13 -4.97 -9.19 12.14
C VAL A 13 -5.62 -10.56 12.05
N ILE A 14 -5.80 -11.20 13.20
CA ILE A 14 -6.60 -12.41 13.35
C ILE A 14 -7.80 -12.08 14.22
N CYS A 15 -9.02 -12.28 13.69
CA CYS A 15 -10.26 -12.08 14.42
C CYS A 15 -10.77 -13.42 14.97
N LYS A 16 -10.80 -13.58 16.28
CA LYS A 16 -11.22 -14.83 16.93
C LYS A 16 -12.74 -14.92 17.04
N LYS A 17 -13.28 -16.12 17.18
CA LYS A 17 -14.72 -16.38 17.29
C LYS A 17 -15.39 -15.70 18.49
N ASP A 18 -14.64 -15.42 19.54
CA ASP A 18 -15.14 -14.71 20.72
C ASP A 18 -15.22 -13.17 20.54
N GLY A 19 -14.82 -12.67 19.38
CA GLY A 19 -14.80 -11.25 19.03
C GLY A 19 -13.50 -10.53 19.42
N THR A 20 -12.53 -11.22 20.00
CA THR A 20 -11.20 -10.65 20.25
C THR A 20 -10.36 -10.62 18.99
N THR A 21 -9.40 -9.70 18.93
CA THR A 21 -8.47 -9.56 17.80
C THR A 21 -7.03 -9.69 18.29
N VAL A 22 -6.19 -10.26 17.42
CA VAL A 22 -4.76 -10.39 17.63
C VAL A 22 -4.05 -9.70 16.47
N ASP A 23 -3.32 -8.63 16.78
CA ASP A 23 -2.48 -7.93 15.80
C ASP A 23 -1.20 -8.72 15.56
N ILE A 24 -0.87 -8.94 14.30
CA ILE A 24 0.34 -9.62 13.85
C ILE A 24 1.27 -8.59 13.21
N ASN A 25 2.48 -8.49 13.73
CA ASN A 25 3.58 -7.72 13.14
C ASN A 25 4.89 -8.40 13.52
N ILE A 26 5.41 -9.25 12.63
CA ILE A 26 6.58 -10.08 12.84
C ILE A 26 7.53 -9.92 11.65
N GLY A 27 8.78 -9.53 11.91
CA GLY A 27 9.81 -9.35 10.87
C GLY A 27 10.15 -7.89 10.58
N ASP A 28 9.51 -6.94 11.25
CA ASP A 28 9.72 -5.51 11.05
C ASP A 28 10.86 -4.96 11.92
N LYS A 29 11.07 -5.53 13.10
CA LYS A 29 12.13 -5.15 14.02
C LYS A 29 13.42 -5.91 13.74
N ALA A 30 14.55 -5.35 14.14
CA ALA A 30 15.86 -5.92 13.89
C ALA A 30 16.12 -7.28 14.57
N ASP A 31 15.41 -7.56 15.65
CA ASP A 31 15.49 -8.79 16.45
C ASP A 31 14.34 -9.78 16.16
N ASP A 32 13.41 -9.41 15.33
CA ASP A 32 12.34 -10.30 14.89
C ASP A 32 12.91 -11.41 13.97
N PRO A 33 12.33 -12.61 13.99
CA PRO A 33 12.54 -13.58 12.93
C PRO A 33 11.95 -13.05 11.62
N VAL A 34 12.54 -13.43 10.50
CA VAL A 34 12.02 -13.15 9.16
C VAL A 34 11.60 -14.43 8.48
N PHE A 35 10.77 -14.30 7.46
CA PHE A 35 10.23 -15.38 6.67
C PHE A 35 10.78 -15.32 5.25
N THR A 36 10.51 -16.33 4.46
CA THR A 36 10.81 -16.35 3.03
C THR A 36 9.89 -17.35 2.33
N ILE A 37 9.79 -17.20 1.03
CA ILE A 37 9.16 -18.19 0.14
C ILE A 37 10.28 -18.86 -0.65
N SER A 38 10.27 -20.17 -0.76
CA SER A 38 11.29 -20.90 -1.51
C SER A 38 11.15 -20.67 -3.01
N ASP A 39 12.28 -20.66 -3.70
CA ASP A 39 12.33 -20.66 -5.15
C ASP A 39 13.30 -21.73 -5.63
N LEU A 40 13.18 -22.11 -6.90
CA LEU A 40 14.01 -23.14 -7.47
C LEU A 40 15.46 -22.70 -7.63
N LEU A 41 16.36 -23.57 -7.19
CA LEU A 41 17.77 -23.49 -7.52
C LEU A 41 17.94 -23.48 -9.06
N ILE A 42 18.84 -22.64 -9.57
CA ILE A 42 19.05 -22.45 -11.01
C ILE A 42 19.25 -23.77 -11.77
N HIS A 43 19.88 -24.79 -11.16
CA HIS A 43 20.08 -26.09 -11.77
C HIS A 43 18.80 -26.92 -11.96
N LEU A 44 17.70 -26.52 -11.31
CA LEU A 44 16.39 -27.17 -11.38
C LEU A 44 15.33 -26.30 -12.06
N SER A 45 15.65 -25.03 -12.39
CA SER A 45 14.68 -24.04 -12.80
C SER A 45 14.53 -23.87 -14.33
N SER A 46 15.05 -24.79 -15.14
CA SER A 46 15.07 -24.65 -16.60
C SER A 46 13.68 -24.41 -17.22
N GLU A 47 12.67 -25.10 -16.72
CA GLU A 47 11.28 -24.94 -17.17
C GLU A 47 10.69 -23.61 -16.70
N GLN A 48 10.94 -23.21 -15.45
CA GLN A 48 10.51 -21.92 -14.90
C GLN A 48 11.13 -20.76 -15.68
N MET A 49 12.43 -20.82 -15.96
CA MET A 49 13.17 -19.80 -16.70
C MET A 49 12.73 -19.66 -18.17
N ALA A 50 12.10 -20.68 -18.74
CA ALA A 50 11.53 -20.64 -20.08
C ALA A 50 10.14 -20.00 -20.16
N LYS A 51 9.48 -19.78 -19.01
CA LYS A 51 8.17 -19.12 -18.95
C LYS A 51 8.26 -17.60 -19.20
N PRO A 52 7.20 -16.96 -19.72
CA PRO A 52 7.09 -15.52 -19.69
C PRO A 52 7.22 -15.01 -18.25
N ALA A 53 7.82 -13.84 -18.05
CA ALA A 53 8.07 -13.29 -16.70
C ALA A 53 6.80 -13.20 -15.82
N LYS A 54 5.64 -12.95 -16.42
CA LYS A 54 4.34 -12.90 -15.71
C LYS A 54 3.89 -14.26 -15.17
N ASP A 55 4.41 -15.36 -15.71
CA ASP A 55 4.04 -16.75 -15.36
C ASP A 55 5.19 -17.47 -14.64
N ALA A 56 6.31 -16.79 -14.36
CA ALA A 56 7.50 -17.38 -13.76
C ALA A 56 7.31 -17.71 -12.27
N VAL A 57 6.48 -16.94 -11.59
CA VAL A 57 6.09 -17.17 -10.20
C VAL A 57 4.64 -17.67 -10.21
N ASP A 58 4.44 -18.89 -9.75
CA ASP A 58 3.11 -19.50 -9.65
C ASP A 58 2.49 -19.11 -8.30
N ALA A 59 1.32 -18.48 -8.33
CA ALA A 59 0.65 -18.03 -7.12
C ALA A 59 0.25 -19.17 -6.17
N GLU A 60 -0.05 -20.36 -6.70
CA GLU A 60 -0.46 -21.52 -5.90
C GLU A 60 0.68 -22.12 -5.06
N ILE A 61 1.93 -21.74 -5.30
CA ILE A 61 3.08 -22.21 -4.54
C ILE A 61 3.74 -21.13 -3.68
N LEU A 62 3.07 -19.99 -3.48
CA LEU A 62 3.56 -18.92 -2.62
C LEU A 62 3.36 -19.22 -1.13
N ASP A 63 3.82 -20.40 -0.70
CA ASP A 63 3.77 -20.82 0.69
C ASP A 63 4.95 -20.24 1.49
N VAL A 64 4.62 -19.60 2.60
CA VAL A 64 5.61 -18.98 3.48
C VAL A 64 6.27 -20.05 4.37
N ILE A 65 7.60 -20.09 4.38
CA ILE A 65 8.35 -20.95 5.30
C ILE A 65 8.34 -20.33 6.70
N VAL A 66 7.59 -20.93 7.60
CA VAL A 66 7.41 -20.43 8.98
C VAL A 66 8.29 -21.13 10.01
N GLY A 67 8.93 -22.25 9.67
CA GLY A 67 9.82 -22.97 10.57
C GLY A 67 10.20 -24.35 10.03
N GLY A 68 11.05 -25.06 10.75
CA GLY A 68 11.53 -26.38 10.35
C GLY A 68 11.91 -27.29 11.54
N ARG A 69 11.71 -26.84 12.77
CA ARG A 69 12.06 -27.62 13.96
C ARG A 69 10.88 -28.49 14.40
N PRO A 70 11.03 -29.82 14.51
CA PRO A 70 9.97 -30.65 15.05
C PRO A 70 9.88 -30.54 16.58
N VAL A 71 8.69 -30.75 17.15
CA VAL A 71 8.54 -30.99 18.56
C VAL A 71 9.27 -32.31 18.90
N LYS A 72 9.79 -32.44 20.13
CA LYS A 72 10.36 -33.64 20.64
C LYS A 72 9.26 -34.51 21.24
N PHE A 73 9.21 -35.74 20.85
CA PHE A 73 8.30 -36.76 21.40
C PHE A 73 9.00 -38.10 21.51
N ASP A 74 8.47 -39.00 22.33
CA ASP A 74 8.96 -40.37 22.43
C ASP A 74 8.44 -41.17 21.21
N GLU A 75 9.29 -41.92 20.54
CA GLU A 75 8.91 -42.72 19.37
C GLU A 75 7.85 -43.79 19.67
N ASP A 76 7.76 -44.21 20.95
CA ASP A 76 6.76 -45.17 21.43
C ASP A 76 5.45 -44.48 21.90
N ASP A 77 5.36 -43.15 21.84
CA ASP A 77 4.18 -42.41 22.27
C ASP A 77 3.06 -42.53 21.20
N LYS A 78 1.95 -43.14 21.64
CA LYS A 78 0.78 -43.34 20.76
C LYS A 78 0.08 -42.02 20.38
N ASP A 79 0.30 -40.95 21.14
CA ASP A 79 -0.23 -39.64 20.94
C ASP A 79 0.76 -38.69 20.22
N ALA A 80 1.88 -39.26 19.72
CA ALA A 80 2.87 -38.51 18.96
C ALA A 80 2.23 -37.77 17.76
N PRO A 81 2.55 -36.49 17.53
CA PRO A 81 1.95 -35.72 16.43
C PRO A 81 2.40 -36.29 15.07
N LYS A 82 1.45 -36.41 14.15
CA LYS A 82 1.74 -36.88 12.78
C LYS A 82 2.62 -35.90 12.01
N GLU A 83 2.48 -34.62 12.32
CA GLU A 83 3.18 -33.51 11.70
C GLU A 83 3.93 -32.70 12.79
N PRO A 84 5.09 -33.20 13.27
CA PRO A 84 5.74 -32.63 14.44
C PRO A 84 6.31 -31.21 14.20
N VAL A 85 6.60 -30.83 12.96
CA VAL A 85 7.02 -29.46 12.62
C VAL A 85 5.82 -28.50 12.68
N LYS A 86 4.70 -28.92 12.13
CA LYS A 86 3.44 -28.18 12.23
C LYS A 86 3.03 -27.98 13.69
N GLN A 87 3.13 -29.04 14.50
CA GLN A 87 2.81 -28.97 15.92
C GLN A 87 3.68 -27.94 16.65
N MET A 88 4.99 -27.92 16.38
CA MET A 88 5.88 -26.90 16.95
C MET A 88 5.43 -25.48 16.60
N PHE A 89 5.02 -25.25 15.37
CA PHE A 89 4.53 -23.95 14.94
C PHE A 89 3.21 -23.56 15.65
N LEU A 90 2.28 -24.49 15.76
CA LEU A 90 1.02 -24.28 16.47
C LEU A 90 1.23 -24.01 17.96
N ASP A 91 2.17 -24.72 18.60
CA ASP A 91 2.54 -24.49 20.01
C ASP A 91 3.09 -23.07 20.20
N ILE A 92 3.94 -22.58 19.31
CA ILE A 92 4.48 -21.22 19.33
C ILE A 92 3.34 -20.20 19.17
N LEU A 93 2.44 -20.41 18.22
CA LEU A 93 1.29 -19.52 18.01
C LEU A 93 0.39 -19.46 19.24
N LYS A 94 0.14 -20.62 19.85
CA LYS A 94 -0.69 -20.70 21.06
C LYS A 94 0.00 -20.02 22.26
N GLU A 95 1.28 -20.24 22.45
CA GLU A 95 2.04 -19.70 23.57
C GLU A 95 2.25 -18.17 23.46
N GLN A 96 2.59 -17.67 22.28
CA GLN A 96 2.98 -16.29 22.10
C GLN A 96 1.81 -15.35 21.72
N TYR A 97 0.83 -15.87 21.00
CA TYR A 97 -0.26 -15.07 20.43
C TYR A 97 -1.64 -15.53 20.85
N ASP A 98 -1.74 -16.63 21.61
CA ASP A 98 -3.02 -17.29 21.95
C ASP A 98 -3.90 -17.60 20.72
N VAL A 99 -3.26 -18.00 19.61
CA VAL A 99 -3.88 -18.32 18.32
C VAL A 99 -3.87 -19.81 18.08
N GLU A 100 -4.96 -20.35 17.59
CA GLU A 100 -5.13 -21.75 17.17
C GLU A 100 -5.22 -21.85 15.65
N GLU A 101 -5.01 -23.05 15.09
CA GLU A 101 -5.07 -23.27 13.64
C GLU A 101 -6.40 -22.80 13.02
N GLU A 102 -7.52 -23.00 13.71
CA GLU A 102 -8.84 -22.61 13.26
C GLU A 102 -9.02 -21.10 13.14
N ASP A 103 -8.30 -20.31 13.93
CA ASP A 103 -8.39 -18.85 13.91
C ASP A 103 -7.88 -18.24 12.58
N PHE A 104 -7.03 -18.99 11.84
CA PHE A 104 -6.60 -18.55 10.51
C PHE A 104 -7.72 -18.46 9.47
N LEU A 105 -8.87 -19.10 9.70
CA LEU A 105 -10.04 -18.96 8.84
C LEU A 105 -10.62 -17.54 8.82
N SER A 106 -10.31 -16.74 9.82
CA SER A 106 -10.71 -15.35 9.95
C SER A 106 -9.51 -14.42 10.17
N ALA A 107 -8.39 -14.75 9.53
CA ALA A 107 -7.19 -13.94 9.51
C ALA A 107 -7.09 -13.13 8.22
N GLU A 108 -6.56 -11.92 8.33
CA GLU A 108 -6.15 -11.06 7.23
C GLU A 108 -4.67 -10.73 7.45
N ILE A 109 -3.79 -11.52 6.85
CA ILE A 109 -2.33 -11.41 7.02
C ILE A 109 -1.68 -11.19 5.67
N GLU A 110 -0.91 -10.12 5.57
CA GLU A 110 -0.10 -9.76 4.42
C GLU A 110 1.34 -10.21 4.62
N VAL A 111 1.94 -10.72 3.55
CA VAL A 111 3.34 -11.11 3.51
C VAL A 111 4.09 -10.06 2.71
N VAL A 112 4.94 -9.30 3.39
CA VAL A 112 5.56 -8.09 2.85
C VAL A 112 7.08 -8.12 3.03
N PRO A 113 7.87 -7.36 2.24
CA PRO A 113 9.30 -7.23 2.46
C PRO A 113 9.64 -6.76 3.87
N ALA A 114 10.56 -7.47 4.53
CA ALA A 114 10.96 -7.20 5.90
C ALA A 114 12.00 -6.06 6.00
N GLY A 115 11.94 -5.34 7.11
CA GLY A 115 12.93 -4.37 7.53
C GLY A 115 12.56 -2.91 7.26
N PRO A 116 13.25 -1.98 7.92
CA PRO A 116 12.95 -0.56 7.87
C PRO A 116 13.36 0.08 6.54
N ALA A 117 12.73 1.20 6.22
CA ALA A 117 13.22 2.11 5.18
C ALA A 117 14.65 2.60 5.51
N ARG A 118 15.45 2.84 4.48
CA ARG A 118 16.85 3.25 4.60
C ARG A 118 17.19 4.36 3.62
N ASP A 119 18.18 5.17 3.99
CA ASP A 119 18.83 6.08 3.04
C ASP A 119 19.40 5.30 1.85
N MET A 120 19.12 5.78 0.66
CA MET A 120 19.62 5.22 -0.59
C MET A 120 20.60 6.17 -1.28
N GLY A 121 21.64 5.59 -1.85
CA GLY A 121 22.75 6.31 -2.46
C GLY A 121 23.87 6.66 -1.48
N LEU A 122 25.08 6.89 -2.00
CA LEU A 122 26.23 7.26 -1.17
C LEU A 122 26.05 8.65 -0.53
N ASP A 123 25.32 9.53 -1.18
CA ASP A 123 24.97 10.88 -0.71
C ASP A 123 23.70 10.90 0.17
N ARG A 124 23.03 9.76 0.35
CA ARG A 124 21.81 9.61 1.14
C ARG A 124 20.67 10.53 0.69
N SER A 125 20.62 10.86 -0.60
CA SER A 125 19.64 11.80 -1.14
C SER A 125 18.25 11.20 -1.39
N MET A 126 18.12 9.89 -1.29
CA MET A 126 16.87 9.16 -1.53
C MET A 126 16.57 8.20 -0.38
N ILE A 127 15.35 7.69 -0.34
CA ILE A 127 14.91 6.69 0.63
C ILE A 127 14.45 5.45 -0.14
N LEU A 128 14.91 4.28 0.29
CA LEU A 128 14.45 2.99 -0.17
C LEU A 128 13.64 2.32 0.94
N GLY A 129 12.39 1.97 0.67
CA GLY A 129 11.53 1.30 1.64
C GLY A 129 10.32 0.68 0.98
N TYR A 130 9.83 -0.40 1.56
CA TYR A 130 8.54 -0.97 1.21
C TYR A 130 7.41 -0.04 1.69
N GLY A 131 6.33 0.04 0.91
CA GLY A 131 5.18 0.88 1.24
C GLY A 131 5.47 2.39 1.13
N HIS A 132 6.54 2.80 0.45
CA HIS A 132 6.82 4.19 0.11
C HIS A 132 5.68 4.77 -0.75
N ASP A 133 5.18 4.00 -1.65
CA ASP A 133 3.91 4.14 -2.32
C ASP A 133 2.80 3.50 -1.44
N ASP A 134 1.88 4.29 -0.81
CA ASP A 134 1.81 5.75 -0.95
C ASP A 134 1.99 6.49 0.40
N ARG A 135 2.82 5.97 1.32
CA ARG A 135 3.08 6.64 2.60
C ARG A 135 3.75 8.00 2.46
N VAL A 136 4.49 8.20 1.37
CA VAL A 136 5.17 9.47 1.10
C VAL A 136 4.17 10.60 0.82
N CYS A 137 2.98 10.31 0.35
CA CYS A 137 1.89 11.26 0.15
C CYS A 137 0.91 11.27 1.34
N ALA A 138 0.58 10.11 1.89
CA ALA A 138 -0.35 9.99 3.02
C ALA A 138 0.15 10.71 4.27
N TYR A 139 1.42 10.55 4.61
CA TYR A 139 2.00 11.15 5.81
C TYR A 139 2.03 12.69 5.78
N PRO A 140 2.50 13.36 4.72
CA PRO A 140 2.40 14.82 4.61
C PRO A 140 0.97 15.34 4.60
N SER A 141 0.03 14.62 3.99
CA SER A 141 -1.39 14.98 3.99
C SER A 141 -1.96 14.96 5.41
N MET A 142 -1.63 13.94 6.21
CA MET A 142 -2.00 13.87 7.62
C MET A 142 -1.38 15.02 8.44
N LEU A 143 -0.09 15.29 8.24
CA LEU A 143 0.59 16.39 8.94
C LEU A 143 0.01 17.76 8.57
N ALA A 144 -0.34 17.98 7.31
CA ALA A 144 -1.00 19.20 6.87
C ALA A 144 -2.33 19.40 7.62
N GLN A 145 -3.13 18.34 7.75
CA GLN A 145 -4.39 18.37 8.49
C GLN A 145 -4.21 18.66 9.98
N ILE A 146 -3.20 18.09 10.61
CA ILE A 146 -2.90 18.30 12.04
C ILE A 146 -2.43 19.74 12.30
N ASN A 147 -1.64 20.30 11.37
CA ASN A 147 -1.00 21.59 11.56
C ASN A 147 -1.80 22.77 10.99
N VAL A 148 -2.86 22.52 10.23
CA VAL A 148 -3.66 23.61 9.66
C VAL A 148 -4.33 24.42 10.78
N ALA A 149 -4.22 25.73 10.68
CA ALA A 149 -4.85 26.67 11.62
C ALA A 149 -5.75 27.66 10.86
N ASN A 150 -6.78 28.16 11.54
CA ASN A 150 -7.66 29.21 11.02
C ASN A 150 -8.34 28.85 9.69
N VAL A 151 -8.91 27.66 9.63
CA VAL A 151 -9.65 27.21 8.43
C VAL A 151 -10.96 27.98 8.28
N GLU A 152 -11.19 28.57 7.12
CA GLU A 152 -12.46 29.21 6.77
C GLU A 152 -13.53 28.19 6.35
N ARG A 153 -13.11 27.01 5.96
CA ARG A 153 -13.96 25.90 5.50
C ARG A 153 -13.52 24.63 6.17
N THR A 154 -14.45 23.69 6.29
CA THR A 154 -14.12 22.35 6.81
C THR A 154 -13.02 21.71 5.95
N SER A 155 -11.94 21.29 6.60
CA SER A 155 -10.83 20.57 6.01
C SER A 155 -10.88 19.11 6.46
N ILE A 156 -10.70 18.20 5.54
CA ILE A 156 -10.73 16.75 5.79
C ILE A 156 -9.55 16.13 5.06
N THR A 157 -8.78 15.31 5.77
CA THR A 157 -7.83 14.38 5.15
C THR A 157 -8.41 12.97 5.26
N LEU A 158 -8.51 12.30 4.13
CA LEU A 158 -9.00 10.94 4.01
C LEU A 158 -7.84 10.04 3.57
N ILE A 159 -7.45 9.11 4.43
CA ILE A 159 -6.45 8.09 4.15
C ILE A 159 -7.19 6.77 3.97
N VAL A 160 -7.01 6.17 2.83
CA VAL A 160 -7.74 4.96 2.40
C VAL A 160 -6.77 3.81 2.10
N ASP A 161 -7.31 2.62 2.10
CA ASP A 161 -6.62 1.39 1.72
C ASP A 161 -7.18 0.86 0.39
N LYS A 162 -6.60 -0.21 -0.15
CA LYS A 162 -7.09 -0.96 -1.33
C LYS A 162 -7.04 -0.19 -2.66
N GLU A 163 -6.21 0.86 -2.77
CA GLU A 163 -6.08 1.60 -4.04
C GLU A 163 -5.60 0.67 -5.16
N GLU A 164 -4.57 -0.12 -4.91
CA GLU A 164 -3.90 -1.01 -5.87
C GLU A 164 -4.80 -2.11 -6.47
N ILE A 165 -5.88 -2.44 -5.79
CA ILE A 165 -6.88 -3.39 -6.27
C ILE A 165 -8.18 -2.73 -6.75
N GLY A 166 -8.18 -1.41 -6.96
CA GLY A 166 -9.30 -0.64 -7.49
C GLY A 166 -10.17 0.04 -6.44
N SER A 167 -9.62 0.37 -5.29
CA SER A 167 -10.28 1.13 -4.20
C SER A 167 -11.55 0.46 -3.66
N VAL A 168 -11.62 -0.86 -3.72
CA VAL A 168 -12.80 -1.66 -3.33
C VAL A 168 -12.81 -2.00 -1.83
N GLY A 169 -13.92 -2.60 -1.37
CA GLY A 169 -14.07 -3.05 0.02
C GLY A 169 -14.46 -1.93 0.99
N ALA A 170 -14.51 -2.28 2.28
CA ALA A 170 -14.99 -1.38 3.33
C ALA A 170 -14.02 -0.23 3.64
N THR A 171 -12.72 -0.43 3.37
CA THR A 171 -11.64 0.52 3.64
C THR A 171 -11.17 1.29 2.40
N GLY A 172 -11.68 0.92 1.22
CA GLY A 172 -11.36 1.60 -0.05
C GLY A 172 -12.16 2.88 -0.27
N MET A 173 -11.70 3.71 -1.19
CA MET A 173 -12.33 5.01 -1.50
C MET A 173 -13.74 4.88 -2.07
N THR A 174 -14.08 3.75 -2.71
CA THR A 174 -15.43 3.49 -3.23
C THR A 174 -16.44 3.05 -2.17
N SER A 175 -16.00 2.87 -0.92
CA SER A 175 -16.88 2.57 0.20
C SER A 175 -17.80 3.76 0.52
N ARG A 176 -18.85 3.50 1.30
CA ARG A 176 -19.75 4.56 1.79
C ARG A 176 -19.23 5.26 3.05
N PHE A 177 -18.07 4.88 3.54
CA PHE A 177 -17.54 5.39 4.80
C PHE A 177 -17.43 6.91 4.82
N PHE A 178 -16.75 7.49 3.81
CA PHE A 178 -16.55 8.94 3.71
C PHE A 178 -17.87 9.69 3.61
N GLU A 179 -18.73 9.29 2.66
CA GLU A 179 -20.02 9.94 2.43
C GLU A 179 -20.92 9.92 3.68
N ASN A 180 -21.01 8.75 4.32
CA ASN A 180 -21.79 8.59 5.55
C ASN A 180 -21.23 9.41 6.72
N THR A 181 -19.91 9.41 6.92
CA THR A 181 -19.27 10.19 7.98
C THR A 181 -19.54 11.69 7.81
N VAL A 182 -19.42 12.21 6.59
CA VAL A 182 -19.71 13.63 6.31
C VAL A 182 -21.18 13.93 6.55
N ALA A 183 -22.09 13.04 6.15
CA ALA A 183 -23.53 13.21 6.38
C ALA A 183 -23.87 13.26 7.87
N GLU A 184 -23.26 12.37 8.68
CA GLU A 184 -23.45 12.36 10.14
C GLU A 184 -22.91 13.64 10.80
N ILE A 185 -21.71 14.08 10.43
CA ILE A 185 -21.12 15.33 10.93
C ILE A 185 -22.04 16.52 10.59
N MET A 186 -22.56 16.59 9.36
CA MET A 186 -23.47 17.65 8.97
C MET A 186 -24.79 17.62 9.75
N THR A 187 -25.36 16.44 9.99
CA THR A 187 -26.56 16.28 10.81
C THR A 187 -26.32 16.75 12.24
N LEU A 188 -25.18 16.37 12.84
CA LEU A 188 -24.79 16.83 14.18
C LEU A 188 -24.58 18.36 14.25
N ALA A 189 -24.18 18.97 13.14
CA ALA A 189 -24.05 20.42 13.01
C ALA A 189 -25.38 21.14 12.71
N GLY A 190 -26.50 20.42 12.63
CA GLY A 190 -27.83 20.96 12.37
C GLY A 190 -28.19 21.08 10.87
N GLU A 191 -27.41 20.50 9.98
CA GLU A 191 -27.61 20.50 8.53
C GLU A 191 -28.23 19.18 8.07
N ASP A 192 -29.51 18.96 8.32
CA ASP A 192 -30.23 17.73 8.06
C ASP A 192 -31.04 17.69 6.75
N SER A 193 -30.87 18.72 5.91
CA SER A 193 -31.53 18.76 4.60
C SER A 193 -31.10 17.58 3.70
N PRO A 194 -32.02 16.89 3.00
CA PRO A 194 -31.67 15.81 2.07
C PRO A 194 -30.68 16.22 0.96
N LEU A 195 -30.54 17.51 0.69
CA LEU A 195 -29.61 18.04 -0.31
C LEU A 195 -28.32 18.62 0.31
N ALA A 196 -28.22 18.69 1.64
CA ALA A 196 -27.10 19.34 2.32
C ALA A 196 -25.76 18.69 1.92
N LEU A 197 -25.65 17.39 2.06
CA LEU A 197 -24.46 16.62 1.68
C LEU A 197 -24.09 16.83 0.21
N ARG A 198 -25.04 16.68 -0.70
CA ARG A 198 -24.79 16.85 -2.15
C ARG A 198 -24.29 18.25 -2.49
N ARG A 199 -24.84 19.27 -1.85
CA ARG A 199 -24.39 20.65 -2.01
C ARG A 199 -23.00 20.90 -1.42
N ALA A 200 -22.69 20.29 -0.28
CA ALA A 200 -21.39 20.36 0.34
C ALA A 200 -20.33 19.73 -0.58
N LEU A 201 -20.54 18.51 -1.06
CA LEU A 201 -19.64 17.83 -1.98
C LEU A 201 -19.47 18.60 -3.30
N ALA A 202 -20.53 19.12 -3.89
CA ALA A 202 -20.46 19.91 -5.13
C ALA A 202 -19.65 21.22 -4.97
N ARG A 203 -19.52 21.75 -3.76
CA ARG A 203 -18.73 22.94 -3.44
C ARG A 203 -17.36 22.63 -2.86
N SER A 204 -17.05 21.36 -2.68
CA SER A 204 -15.76 20.90 -2.17
C SER A 204 -14.71 20.90 -3.27
N ARG A 205 -13.46 21.01 -2.85
CA ARG A 205 -12.28 20.81 -3.67
C ARG A 205 -11.49 19.66 -3.09
N MET A 206 -10.90 18.84 -3.94
CA MET A 206 -10.13 17.68 -3.53
C MET A 206 -8.76 17.71 -4.19
N LEU A 207 -7.73 17.39 -3.43
CA LEU A 207 -6.44 16.97 -3.93
C LEU A 207 -6.39 15.44 -3.77
N SER A 208 -6.21 14.73 -4.86
CA SER A 208 -5.88 13.32 -4.84
C SER A 208 -4.36 13.20 -4.80
N SER A 209 -3.87 12.58 -3.75
CA SER A 209 -2.43 12.52 -3.46
C SER A 209 -1.98 11.09 -3.66
N ASP A 210 -1.03 10.91 -4.57
CA ASP A 210 -0.47 9.63 -4.96
C ASP A 210 0.93 9.86 -5.54
N VAL A 211 1.72 8.81 -5.70
CA VAL A 211 3.06 8.90 -6.28
C VAL A 211 3.02 8.95 -7.81
N SER A 212 4.01 9.57 -8.40
CA SER A 212 4.24 9.56 -9.85
C SER A 212 5.62 9.01 -10.16
N ALA A 213 5.75 8.23 -11.24
CA ALA A 213 7.04 7.68 -11.64
C ALA A 213 7.99 8.79 -12.11
N GLY A 214 9.13 8.92 -11.45
CA GLY A 214 10.22 9.75 -11.92
C GLY A 214 10.87 9.21 -13.19
N PHE A 215 11.35 10.10 -14.05
CA PHE A 215 12.10 9.71 -15.25
C PHE A 215 13.29 8.84 -14.89
N ASP A 216 13.34 7.64 -15.49
CA ASP A 216 14.43 6.69 -15.33
C ASP A 216 15.21 6.59 -16.66
N PRO A 217 16.49 6.98 -16.68
CA PRO A 217 17.31 6.91 -17.89
C PRO A 217 17.53 5.48 -18.38
N GLY A 218 17.47 4.47 -17.51
CA GLY A 218 17.54 3.05 -17.86
C GLY A 218 16.32 2.58 -18.66
N TYR A 219 15.20 3.27 -18.53
CA TYR A 219 13.93 3.00 -19.21
C TYR A 219 13.41 4.21 -19.99
N ALA A 220 14.28 5.09 -20.44
CA ALA A 220 13.93 6.33 -21.14
C ALA A 220 12.89 6.15 -22.27
N GLY A 221 12.91 4.99 -22.93
CA GLY A 221 11.93 4.65 -23.96
C GLY A 221 10.48 4.51 -23.50
N LYS A 222 10.23 4.45 -22.19
CA LYS A 222 8.87 4.37 -21.58
C LYS A 222 8.29 5.74 -21.27
N PHE A 223 9.10 6.80 -21.30
CA PHE A 223 8.70 8.16 -20.95
C PHE A 223 8.65 9.07 -22.18
N GLU A 224 7.81 10.11 -22.10
CA GLU A 224 7.91 11.28 -22.96
C GLU A 224 8.58 12.39 -22.13
N THR A 225 9.82 12.71 -22.46
CA THR A 225 10.67 13.59 -21.63
C THR A 225 10.11 14.99 -21.43
N LYS A 226 9.24 15.47 -22.32
CA LYS A 226 8.58 16.79 -22.18
C LYS A 226 7.53 16.80 -21.08
N ASN A 227 7.00 15.64 -20.73
CA ASN A 227 5.91 15.47 -19.76
C ASN A 227 6.28 14.60 -18.57
N ALA A 228 7.52 14.09 -18.51
CA ALA A 228 7.95 13.24 -17.41
C ALA A 228 8.21 14.05 -16.15
N ALA A 229 7.95 13.44 -14.99
CA ALA A 229 8.41 13.95 -13.71
C ALA A 229 9.91 13.71 -13.54
N PHE A 230 10.62 14.65 -12.93
CA PHE A 230 12.05 14.53 -12.62
C PHE A 230 12.27 14.70 -11.13
N MET A 231 13.01 13.78 -10.53
CA MET A 231 13.39 13.87 -9.13
C MET A 231 14.17 15.17 -8.86
N GLY A 232 13.92 15.78 -7.70
CA GLY A 232 14.55 17.05 -7.30
C GLY A 232 14.03 18.31 -7.99
N ARG A 233 12.92 18.22 -8.74
CA ARG A 233 12.27 19.37 -9.38
C ARG A 233 10.94 19.78 -8.76
N GLY A 234 10.75 19.45 -7.49
CA GLY A 234 9.57 19.83 -6.74
C GLY A 234 8.38 18.88 -6.90
N LEU A 235 7.24 19.31 -6.37
CA LEU A 235 5.99 18.56 -6.37
C LEU A 235 5.51 18.32 -7.81
N CYS A 236 4.93 17.16 -8.08
CA CYS A 236 4.43 16.81 -9.40
C CYS A 236 2.90 16.91 -9.46
N PHE A 237 2.38 17.64 -10.44
CA PHE A 237 0.95 17.67 -10.75
C PHE A 237 0.63 16.88 -12.01
N ASN A 238 -0.20 15.86 -11.89
CA ASN A 238 -0.78 15.16 -13.02
C ASN A 238 -2.16 15.73 -13.31
N LYS A 239 -2.31 16.42 -14.44
CA LYS A 239 -3.61 16.92 -14.86
C LYS A 239 -4.54 15.77 -15.27
N TYR A 240 -3.98 14.76 -15.88
CA TYR A 240 -4.67 13.55 -16.32
C TYR A 240 -4.10 12.34 -15.60
N THR A 241 -4.97 11.47 -15.10
CA THR A 241 -4.61 10.14 -14.62
C THR A 241 -5.15 9.07 -15.56
N GLY A 242 -5.01 7.81 -15.21
CA GLY A 242 -5.54 6.69 -16.00
C GLY A 242 -4.51 6.02 -16.88
N SER A 243 -4.86 4.88 -17.45
CA SER A 243 -3.95 4.00 -18.17
C SER A 243 -4.33 3.80 -19.63
N ARG A 244 -3.40 3.26 -20.41
CA ARG A 244 -3.63 2.82 -21.80
C ARG A 244 -4.30 3.86 -22.69
N GLY A 245 -3.72 5.04 -22.80
CA GLY A 245 -4.25 6.12 -23.60
C GLY A 245 -5.21 7.03 -22.84
N LYS A 246 -5.12 7.05 -21.52
CA LYS A 246 -5.87 7.94 -20.64
C LYS A 246 -7.39 7.71 -20.64
N GLY A 247 -7.82 6.50 -20.98
CA GLY A 247 -9.22 6.11 -20.82
C GLY A 247 -9.60 6.00 -19.35
N GLY A 248 -10.75 6.57 -18.97
CA GLY A 248 -11.24 6.58 -17.58
C GLY A 248 -10.44 7.45 -16.62
N SER A 249 -9.61 8.37 -17.16
CA SER A 249 -8.78 9.25 -16.35
C SER A 249 -9.54 10.45 -15.78
N ASN A 250 -9.01 11.01 -14.71
CA ASN A 250 -9.41 12.33 -14.22
C ASN A 250 -8.87 13.42 -15.16
N ASP A 251 -9.57 14.53 -15.21
CA ASP A 251 -9.16 15.74 -15.92
C ASP A 251 -9.35 16.93 -14.96
N ALA A 252 -8.27 17.44 -14.40
CA ALA A 252 -8.34 18.55 -13.46
C ALA A 252 -8.82 19.84 -14.15
N ASP A 253 -9.75 20.54 -13.51
CA ASP A 253 -10.28 21.82 -13.99
C ASP A 253 -9.18 22.88 -14.10
N ALA A 254 -9.20 23.66 -15.17
CA ALA A 254 -8.20 24.71 -15.42
C ALA A 254 -8.17 25.77 -14.31
N GLU A 255 -9.33 26.14 -13.79
CA GLU A 255 -9.47 27.10 -12.69
C GLU A 255 -8.87 26.57 -11.39
N TYR A 256 -9.04 25.28 -11.12
CA TYR A 256 -8.46 24.68 -9.93
C TYR A 256 -6.95 24.52 -10.06
N VAL A 257 -6.45 24.11 -11.22
CA VAL A 257 -5.01 24.08 -11.50
C VAL A 257 -4.37 25.47 -11.34
N ALA A 258 -5.03 26.52 -11.85
CA ALA A 258 -4.56 27.89 -11.70
C ALA A 258 -4.46 28.30 -10.23
N LEU A 259 -5.48 28.00 -9.42
CA LEU A 259 -5.47 28.26 -7.98
C LEU A 259 -4.32 27.53 -7.27
N ILE A 260 -4.09 26.26 -7.59
CA ILE A 260 -3.00 25.49 -6.95
C ILE A 260 -1.63 26.07 -7.33
N ARG A 261 -1.44 26.47 -8.59
CA ARG A 261 -0.21 27.15 -9.02
C ARG A 261 0.04 28.45 -8.25
N ASP A 262 -0.98 29.27 -8.08
CA ASP A 262 -0.90 30.51 -7.32
C ASP A 262 -0.49 30.25 -5.86
N ILE A 263 -1.12 29.27 -5.22
CA ILE A 263 -0.76 28.85 -3.85
C ILE A 263 0.70 28.38 -3.76
N MET A 264 1.18 27.61 -4.73
CA MET A 264 2.57 27.12 -4.74
C MET A 264 3.57 28.26 -4.96
N ASP A 265 3.27 29.17 -5.88
CA ASP A 265 4.10 30.34 -6.16
C ASP A 265 4.19 31.27 -4.93
N GLU A 266 3.07 31.54 -4.26
CA GLU A 266 3.04 32.32 -3.02
C GLU A 266 3.79 31.64 -1.86
N ALA A 267 3.72 30.32 -1.77
CA ALA A 267 4.41 29.55 -0.74
C ALA A 267 5.90 29.30 -1.06
N GLY A 268 6.35 29.64 -2.27
CA GLY A 268 7.73 29.37 -2.73
C GLY A 268 8.01 27.88 -2.86
N VAL A 269 7.02 27.07 -3.22
CA VAL A 269 7.13 25.63 -3.41
C VAL A 269 7.37 25.34 -4.88
N ASP A 270 8.49 24.72 -5.19
CA ASP A 270 8.78 24.23 -6.54
C ASP A 270 7.80 23.15 -6.96
N PHE A 271 7.31 23.24 -8.18
CA PHE A 271 6.42 22.21 -8.75
C PHE A 271 6.66 22.01 -10.25
N GLN A 272 6.21 20.88 -10.74
CA GLN A 272 6.24 20.51 -12.15
C GLN A 272 4.89 19.90 -12.56
N THR A 273 4.55 20.03 -13.84
CA THR A 273 3.42 19.32 -14.43
C THR A 273 3.95 18.13 -15.21
N CYS A 274 3.35 16.97 -15.02
CA CYS A 274 3.80 15.75 -15.66
C CYS A 274 2.65 14.80 -15.99
N GLU A 275 2.99 13.79 -16.74
CA GLU A 275 2.13 12.67 -17.06
C GLU A 275 2.91 11.37 -16.89
N LEU A 276 2.27 10.33 -16.42
CA LEU A 276 2.88 9.03 -16.25
C LEU A 276 3.05 8.32 -17.59
N GLY A 277 4.30 8.08 -17.98
CA GLY A 277 4.65 7.36 -19.20
C GLY A 277 4.28 8.09 -20.49
N ARG A 278 4.20 7.33 -21.58
CA ARG A 278 3.74 7.82 -22.89
C ARG A 278 2.25 7.63 -23.02
N VAL A 279 1.57 8.54 -23.69
CA VAL A 279 0.11 8.52 -23.90
C VAL A 279 -0.41 7.16 -24.39
N ASN A 280 0.28 6.54 -25.33
CA ASN A 280 -0.17 5.26 -25.93
C ASN A 280 0.47 4.02 -25.30
N ALA A 281 1.38 4.16 -24.36
CA ALA A 281 2.20 3.05 -23.88
C ALA A 281 2.24 2.88 -22.37
N GLY A 282 1.73 3.82 -21.64
CA GLY A 282 1.80 3.79 -20.19
C GLY A 282 0.66 4.55 -19.55
N GLY A 283 0.75 4.66 -18.26
CA GLY A 283 -0.19 5.39 -17.45
C GLY A 283 -0.90 4.47 -16.49
N GLY A 284 -1.10 4.98 -15.36
CA GLY A 284 -1.72 4.47 -14.17
C GLY A 284 -1.43 5.48 -13.09
N GLY A 285 -2.05 5.43 -12.00
CA GLY A 285 -1.84 6.35 -10.88
C GLY A 285 -2.91 7.35 -10.74
#